data_25e9c39cb51972222d66a3a5861c6410
#
_entry.id   25e9c39cb51972222d66a3a5861c6410
#
_cell.length_a   1.000
_cell.length_b   1.000
_cell.length_c   1.000
_cell.angle_alpha   90.00
_cell.angle_beta   90.00
_cell.angle_gamma   90.00
#
_symmetry.space_group_name_H-M   'P 1'
#
loop_
_entity.id
_entity.type
_entity.pdbx_description
1 polymer ?
#
loop_
_entity_poly.entity_id
_entity_poly.type
_entity_poly.pdbx_seq_one_letter_code
_entity_poly.pdbx_strand_id
1 'polypeptide(L)'
;ANSYTGGTLISGGTLIASNVEALGTGDVTDNAVLELNTGGDFDNAISGSGQVEKSGDETLTLSGANSYTGGTLISSGTLVANDVNALGTGDVTDNAVLELNTGGTFDNAISGSGQVVKSGDETLTLSGSNTYTGGTTINDGTLIATSVDALGSGDVTDNAVLELNTGGDFDNAISGSGQVVKSGDETLTLS
;
A
#
# COMPACT_ATOMS: atom_id res chain seq x y z
N ALA A 1 11.60 -1.32 -24.03
CA ALA A 1 12.15 -0.15 -23.34
C ALA A 1 12.06 1.07 -24.23
N ASN A 2 11.56 2.17 -23.70
CA ASN A 2 11.49 3.46 -24.38
C ASN A 2 12.42 4.45 -23.69
N SER A 3 12.94 5.42 -24.45
CA SER A 3 13.94 6.36 -23.94
C SER A 3 13.55 7.84 -24.13
N TYR A 4 12.26 8.11 -24.39
CA TYR A 4 11.81 9.49 -24.45
C TYR A 4 11.82 10.14 -23.06
N THR A 5 12.06 11.44 -23.02
CA THR A 5 12.26 12.19 -21.76
C THR A 5 11.19 13.25 -21.47
N GLY A 6 10.29 13.48 -22.44
CA GLY A 6 9.27 14.53 -22.35
C GLY A 6 8.05 14.19 -21.49
N GLY A 7 8.05 13.03 -20.86
CA GLY A 7 6.92 12.55 -20.03
C GLY A 7 5.79 11.91 -20.83
N THR A 8 4.83 11.39 -20.10
CA THR A 8 3.65 10.70 -20.65
C THR A 8 2.38 11.37 -20.15
N LEU A 9 1.45 11.69 -21.04
CA LEU A 9 0.11 12.16 -20.69
C LEU A 9 -0.93 11.12 -21.08
N ILE A 10 -1.71 10.64 -20.12
CA ILE A 10 -2.85 9.75 -20.32
C ILE A 10 -4.11 10.58 -20.11
N SER A 11 -4.78 10.95 -21.21
CA SER A 11 -5.95 11.82 -21.17
C SER A 11 -7.28 11.07 -21.30
N GLY A 12 -7.25 9.76 -21.54
CA GLY A 12 -8.45 8.92 -21.64
C GLY A 12 -8.09 7.47 -21.92
N GLY A 13 -9.01 6.58 -21.60
CA GLY A 13 -8.83 5.14 -21.77
C GLY A 13 -7.82 4.53 -20.79
N THR A 14 -7.21 3.43 -21.18
CA THR A 14 -6.20 2.73 -20.38
C THR A 14 -4.88 2.63 -21.13
N LEU A 15 -3.78 3.04 -20.50
CA LEU A 15 -2.42 2.79 -20.99
C LEU A 15 -1.82 1.65 -20.19
N ILE A 16 -1.43 0.58 -20.87
CA ILE A 16 -0.80 -0.58 -20.24
C ILE A 16 0.71 -0.51 -20.44
N ALA A 17 1.45 -0.46 -19.34
CA ALA A 17 2.90 -0.60 -19.34
C ALA A 17 3.28 -2.05 -18.96
N SER A 18 3.87 -2.78 -19.89
CA SER A 18 4.32 -4.18 -19.69
C SER A 18 5.83 -4.28 -19.41
N ASN A 19 6.45 -3.18 -19.07
CA ASN A 19 7.86 -3.08 -18.67
C ASN A 19 8.04 -1.77 -17.93
N VAL A 20 8.89 -1.73 -16.90
CA VAL A 20 9.14 -0.52 -16.10
C VAL A 20 9.72 0.64 -16.91
N GLU A 21 10.40 0.35 -18.01
CA GLU A 21 10.96 1.37 -18.92
C GLU A 21 10.00 1.71 -20.09
N ALA A 22 8.75 1.22 -20.06
CA ALA A 22 7.81 1.43 -21.17
C ALA A 22 7.45 2.91 -21.38
N LEU A 23 7.49 3.72 -20.32
CA LEU A 23 7.07 5.12 -20.35
C LEU A 23 8.26 6.11 -20.40
N GLY A 24 9.45 5.63 -20.82
CA GLY A 24 10.65 6.47 -20.86
C GLY A 24 11.04 6.91 -19.44
N THR A 25 11.72 8.07 -19.34
CA THR A 25 12.27 8.55 -18.06
C THR A 25 11.62 9.84 -17.54
N GLY A 26 10.65 10.38 -18.25
CA GLY A 26 9.92 11.58 -17.81
C GLY A 26 8.70 11.22 -16.93
N ASP A 27 8.14 12.23 -16.26
CA ASP A 27 6.98 12.08 -15.39
C ASP A 27 5.74 11.63 -16.16
N VAL A 28 4.82 10.97 -15.45
CA VAL A 28 3.53 10.54 -15.99
C VAL A 28 2.42 11.42 -15.42
N THR A 29 1.63 12.02 -16.29
CA THR A 29 0.37 12.66 -15.92
C THR A 29 -0.78 11.74 -16.32
N ASP A 30 -1.35 11.06 -15.34
CA ASP A 30 -2.46 10.13 -15.53
C ASP A 30 -3.78 10.80 -15.15
N ASN A 31 -4.65 11.02 -16.14
CA ASN A 31 -6.02 11.52 -15.95
C ASN A 31 -7.07 10.46 -16.36
N ALA A 32 -6.66 9.21 -16.50
CA ALA A 32 -7.56 8.12 -16.87
C ALA A 32 -7.15 6.83 -16.13
N VAL A 33 -6.53 5.86 -16.80
CA VAL A 33 -6.04 4.64 -16.14
C VAL A 33 -4.63 4.30 -16.64
N LEU A 34 -3.71 4.16 -15.71
CA LEU A 34 -2.40 3.58 -15.96
C LEU A 34 -2.36 2.16 -15.38
N GLU A 35 -2.29 1.16 -16.24
CA GLU A 35 -2.08 -0.22 -15.83
C GLU A 35 -0.60 -0.59 -15.90
N LEU A 36 -0.05 -1.04 -14.78
CA LEU A 36 1.33 -1.51 -14.64
C LEU A 36 1.31 -3.04 -14.55
N ASN A 37 1.45 -3.70 -15.70
CA ASN A 37 1.51 -5.16 -15.83
C ASN A 37 2.97 -5.60 -15.97
N THR A 38 3.71 -5.43 -14.89
CA THR A 38 5.17 -5.69 -14.86
C THR A 38 5.67 -5.82 -13.43
N GLY A 39 6.86 -6.36 -13.28
CA GLY A 39 7.63 -6.32 -12.04
C GLY A 39 8.88 -5.45 -12.16
N GLY A 40 9.54 -5.20 -11.05
CA GLY A 40 10.72 -4.34 -10.94
C GLY A 40 10.41 -2.97 -10.34
N ASP A 41 11.31 -2.02 -10.50
CA ASP A 41 11.18 -0.69 -9.92
C ASP A 41 10.65 0.28 -10.99
N PHE A 42 9.52 0.93 -10.70
CA PHE A 42 8.93 1.95 -11.55
C PHE A 42 9.20 3.34 -10.94
N ASP A 43 10.16 4.05 -11.53
CA ASP A 43 10.74 5.28 -10.97
C ASP A 43 10.07 6.57 -11.47
N ASN A 44 9.20 6.49 -12.48
CA ASN A 44 8.51 7.68 -12.99
C ASN A 44 7.55 8.24 -11.92
N ALA A 45 7.62 9.53 -11.66
CA ALA A 45 6.63 10.20 -10.84
C ALA A 45 5.28 10.23 -11.55
N ILE A 46 4.22 9.85 -10.81
CA ILE A 46 2.85 9.79 -11.34
C ILE A 46 2.00 10.86 -10.67
N SER A 47 1.33 11.66 -11.49
CA SER A 47 0.41 12.72 -11.05
C SER A 47 -0.90 12.64 -11.84
N GLY A 48 -1.87 13.49 -11.49
CA GLY A 48 -3.14 13.60 -12.20
C GLY A 48 -4.32 13.03 -11.42
N SER A 49 -5.46 12.92 -12.07
CA SER A 49 -6.73 12.47 -11.47
C SER A 49 -7.05 11.01 -11.75
N GLY A 50 -6.19 10.30 -12.45
CA GLY A 50 -6.39 8.94 -12.89
C GLY A 50 -6.13 7.89 -11.81
N GLN A 51 -6.44 6.65 -12.15
CA GLN A 51 -6.23 5.48 -11.32
C GLN A 51 -4.98 4.71 -11.78
N VAL A 52 -4.17 4.26 -10.84
CA VAL A 52 -3.09 3.31 -11.11
C VAL A 52 -3.55 1.89 -10.77
N GLU A 53 -3.42 0.97 -11.72
CA GLU A 53 -3.70 -0.45 -11.53
C GLU A 53 -2.41 -1.26 -11.60
N LYS A 54 -2.14 -2.05 -10.56
CA LYS A 54 -1.12 -3.10 -10.59
C LYS A 54 -1.77 -4.41 -11.02
N SER A 55 -1.31 -4.98 -12.12
CA SER A 55 -1.74 -6.27 -12.64
C SER A 55 -0.54 -7.20 -12.91
N GLY A 56 -0.81 -8.45 -13.27
CA GLY A 56 0.26 -9.46 -13.43
C GLY A 56 0.81 -9.96 -12.10
N ASP A 57 1.45 -11.14 -12.12
CA ASP A 57 1.82 -11.88 -10.91
C ASP A 57 3.16 -11.43 -10.29
N GLU A 58 3.86 -10.53 -10.93
CA GLU A 58 5.19 -10.07 -10.50
C GLU A 58 5.11 -9.03 -9.38
N THR A 59 6.24 -8.83 -8.69
CA THR A 59 6.39 -7.78 -7.70
C THR A 59 6.83 -6.48 -8.37
N LEU A 60 6.06 -5.42 -8.18
CA LEU A 60 6.34 -4.07 -8.65
C LEU A 60 6.59 -3.14 -7.47
N THR A 61 7.65 -2.36 -7.51
CA THR A 61 7.93 -1.31 -6.54
C THR A 61 7.61 0.06 -7.14
N LEU A 62 6.80 0.85 -6.43
CA LEU A 62 6.63 2.26 -6.71
C LEU A 62 7.54 3.07 -5.80
N SER A 63 8.52 3.75 -6.40
CA SER A 63 9.51 4.57 -5.70
C SER A 63 9.41 6.06 -6.06
N GLY A 64 8.62 6.41 -7.06
CA GLY A 64 8.40 7.80 -7.45
C GLY A 64 7.61 8.62 -6.42
N ALA A 65 7.81 9.93 -6.42
CA ALA A 65 6.98 10.85 -5.65
C ALA A 65 5.63 11.01 -6.35
N ASN A 66 4.63 10.26 -5.89
CA ASN A 66 3.34 10.16 -6.55
C ASN A 66 2.29 11.06 -5.92
N SER A 67 1.48 11.69 -6.77
CA SER A 67 0.42 12.62 -6.34
C SER A 67 -0.91 12.43 -7.07
N TYR A 68 -1.08 11.29 -7.75
CA TYR A 68 -2.35 10.96 -8.40
C TYR A 68 -3.46 10.77 -7.37
N THR A 69 -4.69 11.07 -7.77
CA THR A 69 -5.82 11.14 -6.83
C THR A 69 -6.92 10.11 -7.08
N GLY A 70 -6.87 9.39 -8.20
CA GLY A 70 -7.91 8.44 -8.59
C GLY A 70 -7.85 7.08 -7.90
N GLY A 71 -6.90 6.90 -6.99
CA GLY A 71 -6.75 5.66 -6.22
C GLY A 71 -5.87 4.61 -6.87
N THR A 72 -5.63 3.55 -6.13
CA THR A 72 -4.80 2.42 -6.57
C THR A 72 -5.60 1.14 -6.52
N LEU A 73 -5.57 0.35 -7.59
CA LEU A 73 -6.13 -0.99 -7.64
C LEU A 73 -5.00 -2.02 -7.77
N ILE A 74 -4.95 -2.96 -6.84
CA ILE A 74 -4.03 -4.10 -6.92
C ILE A 74 -4.86 -5.34 -7.25
N SER A 75 -4.82 -5.76 -8.51
CA SER A 75 -5.62 -6.89 -8.98
C SER A 75 -4.87 -8.22 -8.94
N SER A 76 -3.54 -8.21 -9.03
CA SER A 76 -2.67 -9.41 -8.97
C SER A 76 -1.26 -9.05 -8.53
N GLY A 77 -0.52 -10.06 -8.05
CA GLY A 77 0.90 -9.95 -7.69
C GLY A 77 1.11 -9.15 -6.41
N THR A 78 2.25 -8.47 -6.33
CA THR A 78 2.61 -7.65 -5.16
C THR A 78 2.95 -6.23 -5.60
N LEU A 79 2.33 -5.26 -4.95
CA LEU A 79 2.73 -3.85 -5.07
C LEU A 79 3.47 -3.43 -3.81
N VAL A 80 4.72 -3.00 -3.95
CA VAL A 80 5.56 -2.49 -2.86
C VAL A 80 5.56 -0.97 -2.90
N ALA A 81 5.18 -0.36 -1.78
CA ALA A 81 5.30 1.07 -1.56
C ALA A 81 6.52 1.36 -0.67
N ASN A 82 7.51 2.06 -1.20
CA ASN A 82 8.73 2.46 -0.47
C ASN A 82 8.63 3.83 0.20
N ASP A 83 7.50 4.49 0.07
CA ASP A 83 7.20 5.78 0.68
C ASP A 83 5.71 5.85 0.99
N VAL A 84 5.33 6.57 2.04
CA VAL A 84 3.90 6.72 2.41
C VAL A 84 3.08 7.42 1.32
N ASN A 85 3.73 8.18 0.44
CA ASN A 85 3.09 8.86 -0.70
C ASN A 85 3.22 8.08 -2.02
N ALA A 86 3.81 6.88 -2.01
CA ALA A 86 4.03 6.13 -3.24
C ALA A 86 2.74 5.79 -4.00
N LEU A 87 1.61 5.71 -3.30
CA LEU A 87 0.30 5.37 -3.86
C LEU A 87 -0.62 6.58 -4.05
N GLY A 88 -0.05 7.79 -4.16
CA GLY A 88 -0.84 9.01 -4.27
C GLY A 88 -1.73 9.25 -3.06
N THR A 89 -2.86 9.94 -3.24
CA THR A 89 -3.74 10.34 -2.14
C THR A 89 -5.13 9.68 -2.16
N GLY A 90 -5.44 8.90 -3.18
CA GLY A 90 -6.71 8.18 -3.28
C GLY A 90 -6.71 6.86 -2.50
N ASP A 91 -7.88 6.26 -2.34
CA ASP A 91 -8.03 5.00 -1.64
C ASP A 91 -7.34 3.86 -2.39
N VAL A 92 -6.95 2.81 -1.66
CA VAL A 92 -6.35 1.60 -2.21
C VAL A 92 -7.36 0.45 -2.15
N THR A 93 -7.62 -0.16 -3.30
CA THR A 93 -8.35 -1.42 -3.38
C THR A 93 -7.32 -2.54 -3.60
N ASP A 94 -7.04 -3.30 -2.55
CA ASP A 94 -6.09 -4.41 -2.58
C ASP A 94 -6.82 -5.74 -2.69
N ASN A 95 -6.68 -6.42 -3.82
CA ASN A 95 -7.21 -7.77 -4.03
C ASN A 95 -6.10 -8.82 -4.18
N ALA A 96 -4.86 -8.45 -3.89
CA ALA A 96 -3.71 -9.34 -3.97
C ALA A 96 -2.77 -9.11 -2.78
N VAL A 97 -1.63 -8.43 -2.97
CA VAL A 97 -0.71 -8.11 -1.88
C VAL A 97 -0.23 -6.66 -1.97
N LEU A 98 -0.46 -5.90 -0.91
CA LEU A 98 0.16 -4.60 -0.69
C LEU A 98 1.27 -4.74 0.34
N GLU A 99 2.50 -4.46 -0.07
CA GLU A 99 3.64 -4.40 0.84
C GLU A 99 4.02 -2.94 1.13
N LEU A 100 4.05 -2.59 2.41
CA LEU A 100 4.44 -1.27 2.90
C LEU A 100 5.84 -1.37 3.51
N ASN A 101 6.85 -1.01 2.73
CA ASN A 101 8.26 -1.00 3.11
C ASN A 101 8.71 0.44 3.39
N THR A 102 8.13 1.04 4.41
CA THR A 102 8.35 2.45 4.74
C THR A 102 7.99 2.73 6.18
N GLY A 103 8.45 3.86 6.70
CA GLY A 103 8.02 4.45 7.97
C GLY A 103 7.18 5.69 7.75
N GLY A 104 6.59 6.20 8.81
CA GLY A 104 5.73 7.38 8.78
C GLY A 104 4.25 7.03 8.96
N THR A 105 3.36 7.83 8.41
CA THR A 105 1.91 7.61 8.49
C THR A 105 1.35 7.35 7.09
N PHE A 106 0.69 6.22 6.93
CA PHE A 106 0.00 5.86 5.70
C PHE A 106 -1.50 6.14 5.87
N ASP A 107 -1.97 7.17 5.19
CA ASP A 107 -3.32 7.74 5.39
C ASP A 107 -4.37 7.20 4.39
N ASN A 108 -3.94 6.50 3.33
CA ASN A 108 -4.87 5.94 2.35
C ASN A 108 -5.74 4.87 3.00
N ALA A 109 -7.05 4.93 2.79
CA ALA A 109 -7.94 3.85 3.16
C ALA A 109 -7.70 2.62 2.29
N ILE A 110 -7.58 1.44 2.92
CA ILE A 110 -7.31 0.18 2.24
C ILE A 110 -8.55 -0.71 2.34
N SER A 111 -9.01 -1.19 1.20
CA SER A 111 -10.14 -2.11 1.07
C SER A 111 -9.77 -3.30 0.18
N GLY A 112 -10.69 -4.25 0.04
CA GLY A 112 -10.52 -5.41 -0.85
C GLY A 112 -10.26 -6.72 -0.12
N SER A 113 -9.92 -7.75 -0.86
CA SER A 113 -9.72 -9.11 -0.33
C SER A 113 -8.24 -9.47 -0.12
N GLY A 114 -7.35 -8.55 -0.42
CA GLY A 114 -5.91 -8.75 -0.37
C GLY A 114 -5.31 -8.69 1.03
N GLN A 115 -4.03 -8.95 1.08
CA GLN A 115 -3.20 -8.95 2.28
C GLN A 115 -2.31 -7.72 2.34
N VAL A 116 -2.18 -7.12 3.52
CA VAL A 116 -1.20 -6.06 3.79
C VAL A 116 0.02 -6.65 4.49
N VAL A 117 1.20 -6.36 3.98
CA VAL A 117 2.48 -6.78 4.54
C VAL A 117 3.28 -5.57 4.97
N LYS A 118 3.67 -5.49 6.24
CA LYS A 118 4.64 -4.50 6.73
C LYS A 118 6.03 -5.12 6.68
N SER A 119 6.93 -4.48 5.97
CA SER A 119 8.35 -4.84 5.89
C SER A 119 9.25 -3.63 6.18
N GLY A 120 10.57 -3.87 6.24
CA GLY A 120 11.53 -2.83 6.62
C GLY A 120 11.51 -2.51 8.11
N ASP A 121 12.63 -2.02 8.62
CA ASP A 121 12.89 -1.82 10.06
C ASP A 121 12.27 -0.55 10.65
N GLU A 122 11.61 0.26 9.84
CA GLU A 122 11.00 1.52 10.26
C GLU A 122 9.66 1.34 10.96
N THR A 123 9.21 2.40 11.63
CA THR A 123 7.89 2.46 12.26
C THR A 123 6.87 3.06 11.30
N LEU A 124 5.81 2.29 11.00
CA LEU A 124 4.69 2.71 10.16
C LEU A 124 3.42 2.80 10.98
N THR A 125 2.68 3.89 10.82
CA THR A 125 1.34 4.07 11.39
C THR A 125 0.28 3.90 10.32
N LEU A 126 -0.69 3.03 10.56
CA LEU A 126 -1.91 2.96 9.76
C LEU A 126 -3.01 3.75 10.46
N SER A 127 -3.47 4.82 9.80
CA SER A 127 -4.50 5.73 10.31
C SER A 127 -5.80 5.69 9.48
N GLY A 128 -5.78 5.05 8.30
CA GLY A 128 -6.94 4.91 7.44
C GLY A 128 -8.06 4.06 8.05
N SER A 129 -9.27 4.26 7.56
CA SER A 129 -10.40 3.36 7.85
C SER A 129 -10.31 2.15 6.92
N ASN A 130 -9.73 1.06 7.42
CA ASN A 130 -9.36 -0.07 6.59
C ASN A 130 -10.39 -1.20 6.68
N THR A 131 -10.73 -1.78 5.54
CA THR A 131 -11.75 -2.83 5.42
C THR A 131 -11.27 -4.05 4.63
N TYR A 132 -9.96 -4.15 4.35
CA TYR A 132 -9.40 -5.32 3.67
C TYR A 132 -9.56 -6.58 4.54
N THR A 133 -9.66 -7.73 3.89
CA THR A 133 -10.04 -8.98 4.56
C THR A 133 -8.96 -10.07 4.52
N GLY A 134 -7.90 -9.89 3.76
CA GLY A 134 -6.86 -10.91 3.57
C GLY A 134 -5.82 -11.01 4.69
N GLY A 135 -5.97 -10.18 5.72
CA GLY A 135 -5.09 -10.20 6.89
C GLY A 135 -3.87 -9.30 6.78
N THR A 136 -3.14 -9.22 7.87
CA THR A 136 -1.93 -8.39 8.01
C THR A 136 -0.75 -9.24 8.43
N THR A 137 0.39 -9.10 7.75
CA THR A 137 1.63 -9.72 8.18
C THR A 137 2.67 -8.65 8.51
N ILE A 138 3.25 -8.71 9.70
CA ILE A 138 4.31 -7.80 10.15
C ILE A 138 5.61 -8.60 10.18
N ASN A 139 6.47 -8.37 9.20
CA ASN A 139 7.73 -9.11 9.07
C ASN A 139 8.89 -8.42 9.78
N ASP A 140 8.88 -7.08 9.84
CA ASP A 140 9.98 -6.31 10.41
C ASP A 140 9.50 -4.93 10.89
N GLY A 141 10.30 -4.27 11.74
CA GLY A 141 10.02 -2.95 12.27
C GLY A 141 8.83 -2.91 13.24
N THR A 142 8.10 -1.81 13.21
CA THR A 142 6.91 -1.59 14.05
C THR A 142 5.72 -1.15 13.21
N LEU A 143 4.58 -1.79 13.39
CA LEU A 143 3.29 -1.34 12.86
C LEU A 143 2.43 -0.80 13.98
N ILE A 144 2.03 0.47 13.88
CA ILE A 144 1.15 1.13 14.85
C ILE A 144 -0.27 1.18 14.27
N ALA A 145 -1.23 0.60 14.98
CA ALA A 145 -2.65 0.71 14.68
C ALA A 145 -3.28 1.78 15.60
N THR A 146 -3.88 2.81 15.01
CA THR A 146 -4.51 3.91 15.75
C THR A 146 -6.03 3.80 15.87
N SER A 147 -6.60 2.73 15.35
CA SER A 147 -8.00 2.35 15.56
C SER A 147 -8.12 0.83 15.58
N VAL A 148 -9.21 0.30 16.11
CA VAL A 148 -9.47 -1.15 16.10
C VAL A 148 -9.66 -1.69 14.68
N ASP A 149 -10.07 -0.84 13.73
CA ASP A 149 -10.26 -1.21 12.33
C ASP A 149 -9.03 -0.93 11.45
N ALA A 150 -7.92 -0.46 12.03
CA ALA A 150 -6.74 -0.06 11.24
C ALA A 150 -6.12 -1.23 10.44
N LEU A 151 -6.30 -2.47 10.91
CA LEU A 151 -5.75 -3.68 10.30
C LEU A 151 -6.79 -4.51 9.53
N GLY A 152 -7.90 -3.88 9.13
CA GLY A 152 -8.97 -4.60 8.46
C GLY A 152 -9.59 -5.67 9.36
N SER A 153 -10.20 -6.69 8.76
CA SER A 153 -10.92 -7.74 9.51
C SER A 153 -10.27 -9.13 9.48
N GLY A 154 -9.15 -9.28 8.77
CA GLY A 154 -8.43 -10.56 8.71
C GLY A 154 -7.46 -10.75 9.88
N ASP A 155 -6.94 -11.97 10.02
CA ASP A 155 -5.98 -12.31 11.07
C ASP A 155 -4.66 -11.53 10.93
N VAL A 156 -3.97 -11.33 12.05
CA VAL A 156 -2.67 -10.66 12.10
C VAL A 156 -1.58 -11.69 12.40
N THR A 157 -0.57 -11.76 11.54
CA THR A 157 0.66 -12.50 11.81
C THR A 157 1.76 -11.50 12.17
N ASP A 158 2.07 -11.40 13.45
CA ASP A 158 3.09 -10.48 13.96
C ASP A 158 4.40 -11.23 14.22
N ASN A 159 5.44 -10.93 13.44
CA ASN A 159 6.79 -11.47 13.61
C ASN A 159 7.80 -10.39 14.08
N ALA A 160 7.32 -9.18 14.34
CA ALA A 160 8.17 -8.05 14.77
C ALA A 160 7.51 -7.29 15.92
N VAL A 161 6.94 -6.11 15.69
CA VAL A 161 6.23 -5.36 16.72
C VAL A 161 4.91 -4.84 16.20
N LEU A 162 3.81 -5.19 16.86
CA LEU A 162 2.50 -4.59 16.69
C LEU A 162 2.20 -3.66 17.87
N GLU A 163 2.06 -2.37 17.62
CA GLU A 163 1.61 -1.41 18.63
C GLU A 163 0.14 -1.07 18.43
N LEU A 164 -0.66 -1.29 19.47
CA LEU A 164 -2.09 -0.95 19.49
C LEU A 164 -2.28 0.33 20.32
N ASN A 165 -2.32 1.46 19.61
CA ASN A 165 -2.53 2.80 20.20
C ASN A 165 -3.98 3.22 20.03
N THR A 166 -4.87 2.46 20.64
CA THR A 166 -6.33 2.63 20.53
C THR A 166 -7.03 2.02 21.72
N GLY A 167 -8.32 2.33 21.90
CA GLY A 167 -9.22 1.67 22.81
C GLY A 167 -10.36 0.98 22.06
N GLY A 168 -11.16 0.19 22.77
CA GLY A 168 -12.28 -0.59 22.21
C GLY A 168 -11.99 -2.07 22.16
N ASP A 169 -12.67 -2.79 21.29
CA ASP A 169 -12.54 -4.24 21.13
C ASP A 169 -11.74 -4.52 19.84
N PHE A 170 -10.63 -5.20 19.97
CA PHE A 170 -9.79 -5.62 18.83
C PHE A 170 -10.02 -7.11 18.60
N ASP A 171 -10.74 -7.43 17.54
CA ASP A 171 -11.28 -8.75 17.26
C ASP A 171 -10.39 -9.61 16.33
N ASN A 172 -9.30 -9.03 15.76
CA ASN A 172 -8.41 -9.78 14.91
C ASN A 172 -7.62 -10.81 15.72
N ALA A 173 -7.60 -12.06 15.28
CA ALA A 173 -6.71 -13.07 15.85
C ALA A 173 -5.24 -12.71 15.58
N ILE A 174 -4.42 -12.69 16.62
CA ILE A 174 -2.99 -12.36 16.51
C ILE A 174 -2.17 -13.62 16.71
N SER A 175 -1.25 -13.88 15.80
CA SER A 175 -0.30 -15.00 15.85
C SER A 175 1.11 -14.53 15.50
N GLY A 176 2.10 -15.43 15.58
CA GLY A 176 3.48 -15.13 15.20
C GLY A 176 4.43 -15.10 16.40
N SER A 177 5.64 -14.62 16.19
CA SER A 177 6.73 -14.59 17.19
C SER A 177 7.02 -13.17 17.70
N GLY A 178 6.27 -12.18 17.25
CA GLY A 178 6.48 -10.78 17.57
C GLY A 178 5.97 -10.35 18.93
N GLN A 179 6.05 -9.06 19.18
CA GLN A 179 5.61 -8.44 20.43
C GLN A 179 4.41 -7.54 20.17
N VAL A 180 3.34 -7.74 20.94
CA VAL A 180 2.21 -6.81 20.99
C VAL A 180 2.43 -5.78 22.10
N VAL A 181 2.36 -4.51 21.76
CA VAL A 181 2.47 -3.38 22.68
C VAL A 181 1.13 -2.63 22.74
N LYS A 182 0.55 -2.51 23.93
CA LYS A 182 -0.58 -1.58 24.15
C LYS A 182 -0.03 -0.23 24.60
N SER A 183 -0.39 0.83 23.88
CA SER A 183 -0.05 2.22 24.22
C SER A 183 -1.31 3.11 24.23
N GLY A 184 -1.12 4.39 24.61
CA GLY A 184 -2.25 5.30 24.80
C GLY A 184 -3.05 5.02 26.08
N ASP A 185 -3.91 5.98 26.45
CA ASP A 185 -4.62 5.99 27.74
C ASP A 185 -5.94 5.22 27.74
N GLU A 186 -6.43 4.83 26.57
CA GLU A 186 -7.73 4.15 26.42
C GLU A 186 -7.65 2.66 26.78
N THR A 187 -8.78 2.09 27.20
CA THR A 187 -8.88 0.66 27.47
C THR A 187 -9.12 -0.12 26.19
N LEU A 188 -8.30 -1.13 25.95
CA LEU A 188 -8.41 -2.05 24.81
C LEU A 188 -8.72 -3.46 25.30
N THR A 189 -9.65 -4.12 24.66
CA THR A 189 -9.96 -5.54 24.88
C THR A 189 -9.44 -6.33 23.68
N LEU A 190 -8.72 -7.42 23.94
CA LEU A 190 -8.39 -8.44 22.94
C LEU A 190 -9.32 -9.63 23.13
N SER A 191 -9.93 -10.12 22.06
CA SER A 191 -10.93 -11.22 22.12
C SER A 191 -10.52 -12.40 21.23
#